data_820f8aab6764dc14019afcb62359e6c7
#
_entry.id   820f8aab6764dc14019afcb62359e6c7
#
_cell.length_a   1.000
_cell.length_b   1.000
_cell.length_c   1.000
_cell.angle_alpha   90.00
_cell.angle_beta   90.00
_cell.angle_gamma   90.00
#
_symmetry.space_group_name_H-M   'P 1'
#
loop_
_entity.id
_entity.type
_entity.pdbx_description
1 polymer ?
#
loop_
_entity_poly.entity_id
_entity_poly.type
_entity_poly.pdbx_seq_one_letter_code
_entity_poly.pdbx_strand_id
1 'polypeptide(L)'
;MAEPSGKRLKTNLPNCKTHRAFLGSRVKQNLPAVVEESLCGVSTLIMEVAYILDALVRIFEQDDIALPRVAAFFHEQSVNEQAKAEAMLDYLSDRGGQYCSKDIQRPGCEEVCAVIPALELMLGQWKEEMAVMVELSQLSKEHSDPHSASVVKSRFLGPLVPRVKLLGDLLTNARRVGCTSDRSGGFGEYLIDQLQEELTNVSSR
;
A
#
# COMPACT_ATOMS: atom_id res chain seq x y z
N MET A 1 7.02 31.95 32.82
CA MET A 1 7.37 30.60 32.35
C MET A 1 6.63 30.41 31.03
N ALA A 2 7.36 30.43 29.91
CA ALA A 2 6.77 30.25 28.58
C ALA A 2 6.73 28.77 28.25
N GLU A 3 5.55 28.23 27.89
CA GLU A 3 5.40 26.89 27.37
C GLU A 3 6.18 26.73 26.05
N PRO A 4 6.88 25.61 25.83
CA PRO A 4 7.54 25.36 24.57
C PRO A 4 6.50 25.11 23.48
N SER A 5 6.38 26.04 22.56
CA SER A 5 5.63 25.90 21.30
C SER A 5 6.20 24.69 20.51
N GLY A 6 5.62 23.51 20.70
CA GLY A 6 5.89 22.34 19.91
C GLY A 6 5.47 22.60 18.47
N LYS A 7 6.45 22.75 17.58
CA LYS A 7 6.23 22.73 16.12
C LYS A 7 5.54 21.41 15.78
N ARG A 8 4.22 21.46 15.50
CA ARG A 8 3.50 20.35 14.89
C ARG A 8 4.19 20.02 13.55
N LEU A 9 4.91 18.91 13.51
CA LEU A 9 5.31 18.28 12.26
C LEU A 9 4.04 18.07 11.43
N LYS A 10 4.05 18.52 10.18
CA LYS A 10 2.96 18.22 9.25
C LYS A 10 2.97 16.71 9.04
N THR A 11 2.01 16.00 9.63
CA THR A 11 1.84 14.55 9.43
C THR A 11 1.18 14.34 8.07
N ASN A 12 1.75 13.46 7.26
CA ASN A 12 1.17 13.02 5.99
C ASN A 12 0.08 11.93 6.19
N LEU A 13 -0.25 11.63 7.46
CA LEU A 13 -1.26 10.64 7.79
C LEU A 13 -2.64 11.05 7.27
N PRO A 14 -3.29 10.20 6.45
CA PRO A 14 -4.66 10.42 6.04
C PRO A 14 -5.58 10.27 7.25
N ASN A 15 -6.33 11.32 7.57
CA ASN A 15 -7.29 11.32 8.67
C ASN A 15 -8.72 11.19 8.13
N CYS A 16 -9.47 10.27 8.71
CA CYS A 16 -10.88 10.09 8.41
C CYS A 16 -11.72 10.44 9.64
N LYS A 17 -12.50 11.51 9.57
CA LYS A 17 -13.39 11.90 10.65
C LYS A 17 -14.73 11.18 10.55
N THR A 18 -15.13 10.53 11.62
CA THR A 18 -16.44 9.89 11.71
C THR A 18 -17.54 10.93 11.87
N HIS A 19 -18.60 10.83 11.07
CA HIS A 19 -19.75 11.75 11.11
C HIS A 19 -20.98 11.17 11.84
N ARG A 20 -20.86 9.97 12.44
CA ARG A 20 -21.99 9.36 13.15
C ARG A 20 -22.02 9.75 14.62
N ALA A 21 -23.21 10.14 15.11
CA ALA A 21 -23.47 10.19 16.54
C ALA A 21 -23.53 8.75 17.11
N PHE A 22 -22.71 8.45 18.13
CA PHE A 22 -22.54 7.10 18.66
C PHE A 22 -23.11 6.90 20.04
N LEU A 23 -23.68 5.71 20.23
CA LEU A 23 -24.08 5.19 21.54
C LEU A 23 -22.88 4.74 22.41
N GLY A 24 -21.66 4.85 21.92
CA GLY A 24 -20.44 4.38 22.57
C GLY A 24 -20.15 2.90 22.33
N SER A 25 -18.89 2.55 22.09
CA SER A 25 -18.45 1.16 21.98
C SER A 25 -18.27 0.56 23.38
N ARG A 26 -18.78 -0.66 23.60
CA ARG A 26 -18.60 -1.39 24.88
C ARG A 26 -17.24 -2.06 24.98
N VAL A 27 -16.55 -2.26 23.87
CA VAL A 27 -15.24 -2.95 23.82
C VAL A 27 -14.07 -1.99 23.65
N LYS A 28 -14.35 -0.72 23.35
CA LYS A 28 -13.30 0.28 23.11
C LYS A 28 -12.53 0.56 24.39
N GLN A 29 -11.25 0.21 24.40
CA GLN A 29 -10.34 0.45 25.51
C GLN A 29 -9.00 0.92 24.96
N ASN A 30 -8.48 2.02 25.48
CA ASN A 30 -7.18 2.58 25.15
C ASN A 30 -6.93 2.73 23.63
N LEU A 31 -7.97 3.16 22.90
CA LEU A 31 -7.88 3.53 21.48
C LEU A 31 -8.16 5.03 21.35
N PRO A 32 -7.11 5.86 21.23
CA PRO A 32 -7.25 7.29 21.05
C PRO A 32 -7.94 7.62 19.73
N ALA A 33 -8.78 8.66 19.71
CA ALA A 33 -9.52 9.06 18.52
C ALA A 33 -8.61 9.37 17.31
N VAL A 34 -7.45 9.97 17.56
CA VAL A 34 -6.47 10.27 16.51
C VAL A 34 -5.90 9.00 15.87
N VAL A 35 -5.63 7.96 16.68
CA VAL A 35 -5.14 6.66 16.18
C VAL A 35 -6.24 5.95 15.41
N GLU A 36 -7.48 5.96 15.92
CA GLU A 36 -8.65 5.40 15.26
C GLU A 36 -8.89 6.03 13.87
N GLU A 37 -8.89 7.36 13.79
CA GLU A 37 -9.05 8.11 12.54
C GLU A 37 -7.92 7.82 11.54
N SER A 38 -6.70 7.67 12.04
CA SER A 38 -5.54 7.35 11.21
C SER A 38 -5.56 5.91 10.71
N LEU A 39 -5.95 4.92 11.53
CA LEU A 39 -6.14 3.53 11.10
C LEU A 39 -7.17 3.44 9.96
N CYS A 40 -8.30 4.13 10.10
CA CYS A 40 -9.33 4.19 9.06
C CYS A 40 -8.81 4.87 7.78
N GLY A 41 -8.07 5.98 7.90
CA GLY A 41 -7.49 6.68 6.76
C GLY A 41 -6.43 5.85 6.03
N VAL A 42 -5.59 5.13 6.78
CA VAL A 42 -4.54 4.26 6.20
C VAL A 42 -5.15 3.05 5.50
N SER A 43 -6.25 2.47 6.00
CA SER A 43 -6.95 1.41 5.28
C SER A 43 -7.44 1.88 3.90
N THR A 44 -7.92 3.12 3.79
CA THR A 44 -8.31 3.73 2.51
C THR A 44 -7.11 3.90 1.57
N LEU A 45 -5.97 4.36 2.08
CA LEU A 45 -4.74 4.49 1.28
C LEU A 45 -4.29 3.13 0.73
N ILE A 46 -4.37 2.05 1.52
CA ILE A 46 -4.06 0.70 1.05
C ILE A 46 -5.03 0.27 -0.06
N MET A 47 -6.32 0.60 0.05
CA MET A 47 -7.31 0.35 -1.01
C MET A 47 -7.01 1.15 -2.28
N GLU A 48 -6.52 2.38 -2.16
CA GLU A 48 -6.06 3.19 -3.31
C GLU A 48 -4.90 2.50 -4.03
N VAL A 49 -3.92 1.95 -3.29
CA VAL A 49 -2.81 1.18 -3.86
C VAL A 49 -3.32 -0.08 -4.56
N ALA A 50 -4.27 -0.81 -3.97
CA ALA A 50 -4.90 -1.96 -4.60
C ALA A 50 -5.58 -1.59 -5.92
N TYR A 51 -6.27 -0.44 -5.97
CA TYR A 51 -6.93 0.05 -7.18
C TYR A 51 -5.94 0.46 -8.27
N ILE A 52 -4.79 1.05 -7.92
CA ILE A 52 -3.70 1.30 -8.87
C ILE A 52 -3.20 -0.02 -9.48
N LEU A 53 -3.00 -1.04 -8.65
CA LEU A 53 -2.58 -2.37 -9.10
C LEU A 53 -3.59 -3.00 -10.05
N ASP A 54 -4.89 -2.93 -9.75
CA ASP A 54 -5.95 -3.42 -10.64
C ASP A 54 -5.98 -2.67 -11.98
N ALA A 55 -5.71 -1.37 -11.98
CA ALA A 55 -5.60 -0.60 -13.20
C ALA A 55 -4.39 -1.05 -14.04
N LEU A 56 -3.23 -1.31 -13.41
CA LEU A 56 -2.07 -1.87 -14.09
C LEU A 56 -2.35 -3.24 -14.70
N VAL A 57 -3.09 -4.12 -14.01
CA VAL A 57 -3.54 -5.40 -14.57
C VAL A 57 -4.25 -5.19 -15.90
N ARG A 58 -5.23 -4.27 -15.94
CA ARG A 58 -6.01 -3.99 -17.16
C ARG A 58 -5.16 -3.42 -18.29
N ILE A 59 -4.15 -2.62 -17.95
CA ILE A 59 -3.21 -2.08 -18.95
C ILE A 59 -2.38 -3.22 -19.57
N PHE A 60 -1.81 -4.12 -18.75
CA PHE A 60 -0.96 -5.21 -19.25
C PHE A 60 -1.72 -6.36 -19.91
N GLU A 61 -3.04 -6.46 -19.72
CA GLU A 61 -3.93 -7.38 -20.44
C GLU A 61 -4.35 -6.87 -21.84
N GLN A 62 -4.10 -5.59 -22.19
CA GLN A 62 -4.45 -5.06 -23.50
C GLN A 62 -3.65 -5.76 -24.60
N ASP A 63 -4.28 -5.93 -25.77
CA ASP A 63 -3.72 -6.66 -26.90
C ASP A 63 -2.50 -5.98 -27.55
N ASP A 64 -2.36 -4.66 -27.37
CA ASP A 64 -1.22 -3.87 -27.83
C ASP A 64 0.00 -3.93 -26.90
N ILE A 65 -0.17 -4.45 -25.66
CA ILE A 65 0.89 -4.67 -24.68
C ILE A 65 1.14 -6.17 -24.48
N ALA A 66 0.09 -6.94 -24.22
CA ALA A 66 0.05 -8.41 -24.15
C ALA A 66 1.14 -9.05 -23.25
N LEU A 67 1.24 -8.61 -22.00
CA LEU A 67 2.13 -9.17 -20.98
C LEU A 67 1.34 -9.84 -19.86
N PRO A 68 0.73 -11.01 -20.10
CA PRO A 68 -0.24 -11.64 -19.20
C PRO A 68 0.37 -12.10 -17.85
N ARG A 69 1.65 -12.43 -17.80
CA ARG A 69 2.30 -12.84 -16.55
C ARG A 69 2.67 -11.65 -15.68
N VAL A 70 3.03 -10.53 -16.29
CA VAL A 70 3.18 -9.24 -15.60
C VAL A 70 1.84 -8.80 -15.03
N ALA A 71 0.74 -8.93 -15.81
CA ALA A 71 -0.61 -8.68 -15.32
C ALA A 71 -0.97 -9.59 -14.14
N ALA A 72 -0.68 -10.90 -14.21
CA ALA A 72 -0.92 -11.84 -13.12
C ALA A 72 -0.14 -11.47 -11.85
N PHE A 73 1.10 -11.02 -11.97
CA PHE A 73 1.88 -10.53 -10.84
C PHE A 73 1.20 -9.33 -10.16
N PHE A 74 0.78 -8.32 -10.92
CA PHE A 74 0.09 -7.16 -10.35
C PHE A 74 -1.27 -7.54 -9.76
N HIS A 75 -1.98 -8.49 -10.34
CA HIS A 75 -3.23 -9.02 -9.80
C HIS A 75 -3.04 -9.66 -8.42
N GLU A 76 -2.02 -10.52 -8.27
CA GLU A 76 -1.68 -11.11 -6.98
C GLU A 76 -1.36 -10.03 -5.93
N GLN A 77 -0.60 -9.00 -6.33
CA GLN A 77 -0.30 -7.89 -5.43
C GLN A 77 -1.56 -7.09 -5.07
N SER A 78 -2.50 -6.86 -6.00
CA SER A 78 -3.78 -6.19 -5.71
C SER A 78 -4.59 -6.95 -4.67
N VAL A 79 -4.76 -8.26 -4.85
CA VAL A 79 -5.48 -9.12 -3.89
C VAL A 79 -4.82 -9.05 -2.50
N ASN A 80 -3.49 -9.06 -2.44
CA ASN A 80 -2.76 -8.94 -1.18
C ASN A 80 -2.96 -7.58 -0.50
N GLU A 81 -3.04 -6.48 -1.27
CA GLU A 81 -3.32 -5.14 -0.72
C GLU A 81 -4.77 -5.04 -0.22
N GLN A 82 -5.74 -5.58 -0.96
CA GLN A 82 -7.14 -5.63 -0.51
C GLN A 82 -7.26 -6.38 0.81
N ALA A 83 -6.68 -7.58 0.91
CA ALA A 83 -6.69 -8.37 2.14
C ALA A 83 -5.99 -7.64 3.31
N LYS A 84 -4.93 -6.87 3.03
CA LYS A 84 -4.25 -6.04 4.03
C LYS A 84 -5.15 -4.92 4.54
N ALA A 85 -5.87 -4.23 3.66
CA ALA A 85 -6.80 -3.18 4.03
C ALA A 85 -7.96 -3.73 4.88
N GLU A 86 -8.55 -4.87 4.49
CA GLU A 86 -9.57 -5.58 5.27
C GLU A 86 -9.03 -5.96 6.66
N ALA A 87 -7.83 -6.54 6.74
CA ALA A 87 -7.22 -6.89 8.02
C ALA A 87 -6.97 -5.68 8.94
N MET A 88 -6.78 -4.49 8.40
CA MET A 88 -6.67 -3.26 9.20
C MET A 88 -8.04 -2.80 9.71
N LEU A 89 -9.09 -2.93 8.90
CA LEU A 89 -10.47 -2.63 9.30
C LEU A 89 -10.99 -3.63 10.34
N ASP A 90 -10.65 -4.92 10.20
CA ASP A 90 -10.97 -5.95 11.19
C ASP A 90 -10.29 -5.61 12.53
N TYR A 91 -9.01 -5.27 12.51
CA TYR A 91 -8.29 -4.83 13.69
C TYR A 91 -8.94 -3.60 14.34
N LEU A 92 -9.36 -2.62 13.54
CA LEU A 92 -10.08 -1.44 14.02
C LEU A 92 -11.40 -1.83 14.70
N SER A 93 -12.15 -2.76 14.10
CA SER A 93 -13.40 -3.28 14.62
C SER A 93 -13.21 -4.05 15.94
N ASP A 94 -12.21 -4.91 16.02
CA ASP A 94 -11.85 -5.67 17.24
C ASP A 94 -11.49 -4.75 18.41
N ARG A 95 -10.91 -3.57 18.11
CA ARG A 95 -10.61 -2.54 19.10
C ARG A 95 -11.82 -1.68 19.49
N GLY A 96 -12.99 -1.95 18.89
CA GLY A 96 -14.20 -1.16 19.08
C GLY A 96 -14.16 0.22 18.44
N GLY A 97 -13.29 0.37 17.46
CA GLY A 97 -13.21 1.56 16.64
C GLY A 97 -14.33 1.61 15.61
N GLN A 98 -14.48 2.77 14.99
CA GLN A 98 -15.56 3.05 14.07
C GLN A 98 -15.02 3.17 12.64
N TYR A 99 -15.69 2.48 11.72
CA TYR A 99 -15.41 2.63 10.32
C TYR A 99 -15.95 3.96 9.79
N CYS A 100 -15.12 4.65 9.04
CA CYS A 100 -15.48 5.83 8.25
C CYS A 100 -15.10 5.56 6.79
N SER A 101 -16.10 5.58 5.92
CA SER A 101 -15.83 5.47 4.48
C SER A 101 -15.21 6.76 3.96
N LYS A 102 -14.25 6.62 3.06
CA LYS A 102 -13.62 7.74 2.33
C LYS A 102 -13.64 7.43 0.85
N ASP A 103 -13.69 8.46 0.03
CA ASP A 103 -13.60 8.29 -1.41
C ASP A 103 -12.21 7.78 -1.80
N ILE A 104 -12.18 6.75 -2.64
CA ILE A 104 -10.95 6.24 -3.23
C ILE A 104 -10.59 7.12 -4.42
N GLN A 105 -9.36 7.60 -4.46
CA GLN A 105 -8.88 8.45 -5.54
C GLN A 105 -8.70 7.66 -6.83
N ARG A 106 -8.94 8.33 -7.98
CA ARG A 106 -8.68 7.74 -9.28
C ARG A 106 -7.19 7.44 -9.45
N PRO A 107 -6.80 6.24 -9.94
CA PRO A 107 -5.41 5.93 -10.20
C PRO A 107 -4.80 6.87 -11.25
N GLY A 108 -3.64 7.45 -10.96
CA GLY A 108 -2.88 8.29 -11.89
C GLY A 108 -1.95 7.47 -12.81
N CYS A 109 -2.37 6.30 -13.29
CA CYS A 109 -1.54 5.38 -14.07
C CYS A 109 -1.89 5.31 -15.57
N GLU A 110 -2.70 6.23 -16.08
CA GLU A 110 -3.21 6.22 -17.47
C GLU A 110 -2.10 6.33 -18.52
N GLU A 111 -0.97 6.93 -18.17
CA GLU A 111 0.19 7.07 -19.06
C GLU A 111 1.17 5.89 -18.98
N VAL A 112 0.92 4.95 -18.07
CA VAL A 112 1.78 3.77 -17.90
C VAL A 112 1.49 2.78 -19.03
N CYS A 113 2.50 2.49 -19.85
CA CYS A 113 2.36 1.60 -21.02
C CYS A 113 3.52 0.58 -21.11
N ALA A 114 4.41 0.52 -20.14
CA ALA A 114 5.61 -0.32 -20.14
C ALA A 114 5.92 -0.83 -18.74
N VAL A 115 6.72 -1.88 -18.64
CA VAL A 115 7.06 -2.56 -17.36
C VAL A 115 7.85 -1.63 -16.42
N ILE A 116 8.84 -0.90 -16.92
CA ILE A 116 9.68 -0.02 -16.08
C ILE A 116 8.86 1.06 -15.38
N PRO A 117 8.05 1.88 -16.08
CA PRO A 117 7.20 2.87 -15.42
C PRO A 117 6.22 2.26 -14.39
N ALA A 118 5.69 1.08 -14.67
CA ALA A 118 4.79 0.39 -13.73
C ALA A 118 5.51 -0.02 -12.44
N LEU A 119 6.71 -0.60 -12.55
CA LEU A 119 7.52 -0.98 -11.40
C LEU A 119 8.00 0.24 -10.61
N GLU A 120 8.36 1.34 -11.28
CA GLU A 120 8.75 2.60 -10.63
C GLU A 120 7.58 3.22 -9.86
N LEU A 121 6.38 3.26 -10.48
CA LEU A 121 5.17 3.73 -9.83
C LEU A 121 4.89 2.93 -8.56
N MET A 122 4.86 1.61 -8.65
CA MET A 122 4.58 0.75 -7.52
C MET A 122 5.64 0.80 -6.43
N LEU A 123 6.92 0.94 -6.80
CA LEU A 123 7.99 1.14 -5.85
C LEU A 123 7.82 2.45 -5.07
N GLY A 124 7.37 3.51 -5.73
CA GLY A 124 7.01 4.79 -5.12
C GLY A 124 5.86 4.63 -4.13
N GLN A 125 4.75 4.00 -4.55
CA GLN A 125 3.56 3.78 -3.73
C GLN A 125 3.85 2.97 -2.46
N TRP A 126 4.57 1.86 -2.58
CA TRP A 126 4.91 1.05 -1.40
C TRP A 126 5.91 1.72 -0.46
N LYS A 127 6.82 2.57 -0.95
CA LYS A 127 7.67 3.39 -0.09
C LYS A 127 6.87 4.46 0.67
N GLU A 128 5.90 5.07 0.02
CA GLU A 128 4.98 6.02 0.66
C GLU A 128 4.13 5.30 1.71
N GLU A 129 3.57 4.15 1.39
CA GLU A 129 2.84 3.30 2.34
C GLU A 129 3.71 2.94 3.56
N MET A 130 4.97 2.54 3.34
CA MET A 130 5.92 2.28 4.44
C MET A 130 6.12 3.51 5.33
N ALA A 131 6.27 4.69 4.76
CA ALA A 131 6.43 5.94 5.51
C ALA A 131 5.19 6.22 6.37
N VAL A 132 4.00 6.06 5.81
CA VAL A 132 2.72 6.22 6.51
C VAL A 132 2.57 5.21 7.66
N MET A 133 2.98 3.95 7.46
CA MET A 133 2.96 2.93 8.51
C MET A 133 3.92 3.27 9.67
N VAL A 134 5.09 3.81 9.36
CA VAL A 134 6.04 4.29 10.37
C VAL A 134 5.44 5.44 11.18
N GLU A 135 4.85 6.43 10.51
CA GLU A 135 4.18 7.56 11.18
C GLU A 135 3.02 7.10 12.06
N LEU A 136 2.19 6.16 11.58
CA LEU A 136 1.08 5.60 12.34
C LEU A 136 1.56 4.84 13.59
N SER A 137 2.65 4.06 13.45
CA SER A 137 3.26 3.37 14.60
C SER A 137 3.80 4.34 15.63
N GLN A 138 4.40 5.45 15.19
CA GLN A 138 4.91 6.49 16.08
C GLN A 138 3.78 7.27 16.75
N LEU A 139 2.76 7.68 15.99
CA LEU A 139 1.57 8.34 16.52
C LEU A 139 0.89 7.50 17.61
N SER A 140 0.78 6.19 17.38
CA SER A 140 0.20 5.27 18.37
C SER A 140 0.99 5.26 19.68
N LYS A 141 2.33 5.29 19.60
CA LYS A 141 3.19 5.37 20.79
C LYS A 141 3.04 6.70 21.53
N GLU A 142 3.01 7.81 20.81
CA GLU A 142 2.87 9.15 21.38
C GLU A 142 1.53 9.32 22.11
N HIS A 143 0.49 8.63 21.65
CA HIS A 143 -0.83 8.62 22.26
C HIS A 143 -1.04 7.43 23.24
N SER A 144 0.03 6.79 23.69
CA SER A 144 0.00 5.70 24.70
C SER A 144 -0.85 4.49 24.28
N ASP A 145 -0.89 4.17 22.97
CA ASP A 145 -1.46 2.92 22.44
C ASP A 145 -0.34 1.96 21.93
N PRO A 146 0.34 1.26 22.82
CA PRO A 146 1.43 0.36 22.45
C PRO A 146 0.96 -0.85 21.64
N HIS A 147 -0.33 -1.24 21.79
CA HIS A 147 -0.89 -2.36 21.06
C HIS A 147 -1.01 -2.04 19.57
N SER A 148 -1.62 -0.89 19.20
CA SER A 148 -1.67 -0.44 17.80
C SER A 148 -0.28 -0.26 17.22
N ALA A 149 0.66 0.34 17.97
CA ALA A 149 2.04 0.51 17.52
C ALA A 149 2.74 -0.83 17.19
N SER A 150 2.51 -1.87 18.02
CA SER A 150 3.07 -3.21 17.80
C SER A 150 2.43 -3.92 16.61
N VAL A 151 1.10 -3.88 16.50
CA VAL A 151 0.35 -4.51 15.41
C VAL A 151 0.72 -3.87 14.06
N VAL A 152 0.73 -2.54 13.97
CA VAL A 152 1.12 -1.82 12.75
C VAL A 152 2.53 -2.22 12.33
N LYS A 153 3.48 -2.26 13.27
CA LYS A 153 4.86 -2.62 12.96
C LYS A 153 5.01 -4.07 12.48
N SER A 154 4.40 -5.02 13.18
CA SER A 154 4.61 -6.45 12.92
C SER A 154 3.77 -6.97 11.75
N ARG A 155 2.49 -6.56 11.68
CA ARG A 155 1.53 -7.15 10.75
C ARG A 155 1.46 -6.39 9.41
N PHE A 156 1.74 -5.08 9.41
CA PHE A 156 1.58 -4.24 8.22
C PHE A 156 2.92 -3.73 7.67
N LEU A 157 3.76 -3.12 8.50
CA LEU A 157 5.05 -2.58 8.05
C LEU A 157 6.07 -3.69 7.73
N GLY A 158 6.19 -4.69 8.58
CA GLY A 158 7.18 -5.77 8.43
C GLY A 158 7.11 -6.45 7.06
N PRO A 159 5.92 -6.89 6.58
CA PRO A 159 5.76 -7.55 5.28
C PRO A 159 6.06 -6.65 4.07
N LEU A 160 6.01 -5.32 4.20
CA LEU A 160 6.32 -4.40 3.10
C LEU A 160 7.82 -4.37 2.76
N VAL A 161 8.69 -4.59 3.76
CA VAL A 161 10.15 -4.52 3.55
C VAL A 161 10.64 -5.48 2.47
N PRO A 162 10.33 -6.80 2.52
CA PRO A 162 10.73 -7.72 1.46
C PRO A 162 10.05 -7.42 0.11
N ARG A 163 8.82 -6.91 0.11
CA ARG A 163 8.09 -6.54 -1.11
C ARG A 163 8.75 -5.37 -1.84
N VAL A 164 9.13 -4.32 -1.12
CA VAL A 164 9.90 -3.19 -1.68
C VAL A 164 11.25 -3.67 -2.24
N LYS A 165 11.91 -4.60 -1.55
CA LYS A 165 13.16 -5.21 -2.04
C LYS A 165 12.92 -5.98 -3.33
N LEU A 166 11.87 -6.81 -3.40
CA LEU A 166 11.50 -7.57 -4.59
C LEU A 166 11.28 -6.66 -5.80
N LEU A 167 10.51 -5.58 -5.64
CA LEU A 167 10.31 -4.60 -6.72
C LEU A 167 11.60 -3.94 -7.18
N GLY A 168 12.49 -3.60 -6.24
CA GLY A 168 13.80 -3.03 -6.57
C GLY A 168 14.66 -3.99 -7.39
N ASP A 169 14.61 -5.28 -7.07
CA ASP A 169 15.33 -6.32 -7.81
C ASP A 169 14.72 -6.53 -9.20
N LEU A 170 13.38 -6.59 -9.31
CA LEU A 170 12.67 -6.68 -10.58
C LEU A 170 12.97 -5.49 -11.49
N LEU A 171 12.93 -4.27 -10.96
CA LEU A 171 13.27 -3.05 -11.70
C LEU A 171 14.72 -3.07 -12.21
N THR A 172 15.65 -3.54 -11.38
CA THR A 172 17.07 -3.68 -11.78
C THR A 172 17.22 -4.71 -12.91
N ASN A 173 16.52 -5.84 -12.82
CA ASN A 173 16.56 -6.89 -13.83
C ASN A 173 15.89 -6.42 -15.13
N ALA A 174 14.73 -5.75 -15.06
CA ALA A 174 14.06 -5.18 -16.23
C ALA A 174 14.99 -4.23 -17.01
N ARG A 175 15.72 -3.37 -16.31
CA ARG A 175 16.70 -2.48 -16.93
C ARG A 175 17.88 -3.24 -17.57
N ARG A 176 18.36 -4.32 -16.94
CA ARG A 176 19.46 -5.14 -17.46
C ARG A 176 19.10 -5.88 -18.74
N VAL A 177 17.86 -6.36 -18.86
CA VAL A 177 17.40 -7.05 -20.07
C VAL A 177 16.96 -6.10 -21.18
N GLY A 178 17.09 -4.78 -20.97
CA GLY A 178 16.84 -3.76 -21.98
C GLY A 178 15.36 -3.40 -22.17
N CYS A 179 14.53 -3.56 -21.11
CA CYS A 179 13.19 -2.97 -21.13
C CYS A 179 13.30 -1.45 -21.32
N THR A 180 12.38 -0.88 -22.09
CA THR A 180 12.30 0.56 -22.36
C THR A 180 11.18 1.19 -21.53
N SER A 181 11.18 2.52 -21.47
CA SER A 181 10.12 3.27 -20.77
C SER A 181 8.96 3.67 -21.71
N ASP A 182 9.04 3.29 -22.98
CA ASP A 182 8.08 3.61 -24.02
C ASP A 182 7.37 2.36 -24.55
N ARG A 183 6.32 2.58 -25.36
CA ARG A 183 5.53 1.51 -26.00
C ARG A 183 6.29 0.70 -27.06
N SER A 184 7.56 0.95 -27.29
CA SER A 184 8.30 0.27 -28.35
C SER A 184 8.52 -1.22 -28.12
N GLY A 185 7.99 -1.77 -27.03
CA GLY A 185 7.88 -3.17 -26.62
C GLY A 185 9.02 -4.03 -27.15
N GLY A 186 10.06 -4.24 -26.32
CA GLY A 186 11.25 -4.95 -26.76
C GLY A 186 11.29 -6.40 -26.28
N PHE A 187 12.27 -7.14 -26.78
CA PHE A 187 12.58 -8.49 -26.34
C PHE A 187 12.78 -8.58 -24.81
N GLY A 188 13.23 -7.50 -24.17
CA GLY A 188 13.37 -7.40 -22.72
C GLY A 188 12.07 -7.56 -21.96
N GLU A 189 10.97 -6.94 -22.40
CA GLU A 189 9.66 -7.06 -21.76
C GLU A 189 9.08 -8.48 -21.91
N TYR A 190 9.24 -9.05 -23.11
CA TYR A 190 8.88 -10.46 -23.33
C TYR A 190 9.66 -11.39 -22.40
N LEU A 191 10.97 -11.18 -22.21
CA LEU A 191 11.77 -11.98 -21.27
C LEU A 191 11.31 -11.83 -19.83
N ILE A 192 11.00 -10.62 -19.38
CA ILE A 192 10.47 -10.37 -18.05
C ILE A 192 9.14 -11.11 -17.87
N ASP A 193 8.24 -11.05 -18.85
CA ASP A 193 6.98 -11.77 -18.78
C ASP A 193 7.20 -13.28 -18.67
N GLN A 194 8.15 -13.86 -19.43
CA GLN A 194 8.43 -15.30 -19.37
C GLN A 194 9.12 -15.76 -18.07
N LEU A 195 9.96 -14.93 -17.46
CA LEU A 195 10.73 -15.26 -16.25
C LEU A 195 9.95 -15.09 -14.95
N GLN A 196 8.82 -14.40 -14.94
CA GLN A 196 8.04 -14.13 -13.73
C GLN A 196 7.50 -15.41 -13.05
N GLU A 197 7.29 -16.48 -13.78
CA GLU A 197 6.86 -17.76 -13.21
C GLU A 197 7.88 -18.38 -12.24
N GLU A 198 9.17 -18.11 -12.44
CA GLU A 198 10.23 -18.59 -11.55
C GLU A 198 10.33 -17.74 -10.26
N LEU A 199 10.01 -16.44 -10.35
CA LEU A 199 10.14 -15.51 -9.22
C LEU A 199 8.99 -15.62 -8.23
N THR A 200 7.77 -15.90 -8.67
CA THR A 200 6.62 -16.15 -7.80
C THR A 200 6.78 -17.44 -6.99
N ASN A 201 7.40 -18.46 -7.56
CA ASN A 201 7.69 -19.74 -6.88
C ASN A 201 8.78 -19.65 -5.80
N VAL A 202 9.64 -18.64 -5.83
CA VAL A 202 10.69 -18.39 -4.81
C VAL A 202 10.14 -17.63 -3.61
N SER A 203 9.10 -16.82 -3.79
CA SER A 203 8.47 -16.03 -2.72
C SER A 203 7.55 -16.88 -1.81
N SER A 204 7.20 -18.10 -2.21
CA SER A 204 6.33 -19.02 -1.46
C SER A 204 7.09 -20.05 -0.60
N ARG A 205 8.41 -19.95 -0.50
CA ARG A 205 9.28 -20.74 0.37
C ARG A 205 9.88 -19.89 1.47
#